data_8dc99792a0e286187f397836d1a361ee
#
_entry.id   8dc99792a0e286187f397836d1a361ee
#
_cell.length_a   1.000
_cell.length_b   1.000
_cell.length_c   1.000
_cell.angle_alpha   90.00
_cell.angle_beta   90.00
_cell.angle_gamma   90.00
#
_symmetry.space_group_name_H-M   'P 1'
#
loop_
_entity.id
_entity.type
_entity.pdbx_description
1 polymer ?
#
loop_
_entity_poly.entity_id
_entity_poly.type
_entity_poly.pdbx_seq_one_letter_code
_entity_poly.pdbx_strand_id
1 'polypeptide(L)'
;MARYKVEFETDRLKEEVNEHISNRKRDFVIGGILLFICVVGGFALYRWRIKRYRREMQSLMAKIKEIQASISTSDEKDTKDSQPTSDESDSISEFEKMVIEVVNDGLPKGEYSVSHIASRMNMGEQTFRRRFVEATGKLPKAFISAIQMNRAATLLQDNKDMTIAEVARECGFEELSAFSRSFKRSFGRSPSEYRNDTEKTST
;
A
#
# COMPACT_ATOMS: atom_id res chain seq x y z
N MET A 1 1.75 60.69 -53.76
CA MET A 1 2.55 60.49 -52.53
C MET A 1 1.73 59.96 -51.35
N ALA A 2 0.48 60.34 -51.15
CA ALA A 2 -0.35 59.85 -50.01
C ALA A 2 -0.67 58.34 -50.01
N ARG A 3 -0.90 57.71 -51.18
CA ARG A 3 -1.19 56.29 -51.29
C ARG A 3 -0.04 55.40 -50.86
N TYR A 4 1.20 55.69 -51.19
CA TYR A 4 2.37 54.92 -50.76
C TYR A 4 2.60 54.92 -49.26
N LYS A 5 2.25 56.01 -48.61
CA LYS A 5 2.41 56.10 -47.15
C LYS A 5 1.41 55.27 -46.39
N VAL A 6 0.19 55.20 -46.88
CA VAL A 6 -0.88 54.37 -46.30
C VAL A 6 -0.59 52.85 -46.49
N GLU A 7 -0.07 52.48 -47.65
CA GLU A 7 0.29 51.09 -47.96
C GLU A 7 1.44 50.57 -47.08
N PHE A 8 2.47 51.40 -46.90
CA PHE A 8 3.58 51.09 -45.99
C PHE A 8 3.18 50.97 -44.51
N GLU A 9 2.28 51.81 -44.01
CA GLU A 9 1.75 51.73 -42.65
C GLU A 9 0.89 50.52 -42.47
N THR A 10 0.07 50.09 -43.43
CA THR A 10 -0.73 48.89 -43.36
C THR A 10 0.11 47.62 -43.37
N ASP A 11 1.22 47.58 -44.07
CA ASP A 11 2.10 46.43 -44.11
C ASP A 11 2.90 46.28 -42.83
N ARG A 12 3.36 47.37 -42.20
CA ARG A 12 3.95 47.32 -40.87
C ARG A 12 3.00 46.82 -39.79
N LEU A 13 1.75 47.28 -39.81
CA LEU A 13 0.72 46.80 -38.89
C LEU A 13 0.38 45.33 -39.09
N LYS A 14 0.39 44.84 -40.33
CA LYS A 14 0.20 43.42 -40.60
C LYS A 14 1.37 42.57 -40.09
N GLU A 15 2.60 43.03 -40.19
CA GLU A 15 3.78 42.36 -39.64
C GLU A 15 3.73 42.31 -38.13
N GLU A 16 3.45 43.40 -37.43
CA GLU A 16 3.29 43.44 -35.97
C GLU A 16 2.19 42.50 -35.47
N VAL A 17 1.02 42.52 -36.12
CA VAL A 17 -0.11 41.62 -35.77
C VAL A 17 0.28 40.15 -36.03
N ASN A 18 0.95 39.85 -37.08
CA ASN A 18 1.38 38.47 -37.41
C ASN A 18 2.44 37.95 -36.43
N GLU A 19 3.35 38.82 -35.97
CA GLU A 19 4.35 38.51 -34.97
C GLU A 19 3.70 38.23 -33.59
N HIS A 20 2.72 39.05 -33.19
CA HIS A 20 1.95 38.82 -31.97
C HIS A 20 1.12 37.54 -32.02
N ILE A 21 0.53 37.19 -33.13
CA ILE A 21 -0.24 35.95 -33.32
C ILE A 21 0.71 34.72 -33.29
N SER A 22 1.86 34.81 -33.88
CA SER A 22 2.89 33.77 -33.89
C SER A 22 3.45 33.51 -32.51
N ASN A 23 3.76 34.57 -31.73
CA ASN A 23 4.23 34.46 -30.38
C ASN A 23 3.19 33.84 -29.46
N ARG A 24 1.91 34.26 -29.56
CA ARG A 24 0.81 33.68 -28.78
C ARG A 24 0.62 32.18 -29.08
N LYS A 25 0.67 31.75 -30.31
CA LYS A 25 0.59 30.33 -30.70
C LYS A 25 1.75 29.53 -30.11
N ARG A 26 2.97 30.07 -30.13
CA ARG A 26 4.15 29.45 -29.53
C ARG A 26 4.01 29.29 -28.03
N ASP A 27 3.49 30.30 -27.33
CA ASP A 27 3.29 30.27 -25.89
C ASP A 27 2.23 29.23 -25.48
N PHE A 28 1.15 29.09 -26.27
CA PHE A 28 0.16 28.00 -26.08
C PHE A 28 0.74 26.61 -26.29
N VAL A 29 1.61 26.42 -27.28
CA VAL A 29 2.28 25.15 -27.54
C VAL A 29 3.26 24.81 -26.40
N ILE A 30 4.04 25.78 -25.95
CA ILE A 30 4.99 25.59 -24.83
C ILE A 30 4.20 25.27 -23.54
N GLY A 31 3.13 26.00 -23.26
CA GLY A 31 2.26 25.74 -22.10
C GLY A 31 1.64 24.33 -22.14
N GLY A 32 1.18 23.90 -23.33
CA GLY A 32 0.66 22.54 -23.54
C GLY A 32 1.71 21.46 -23.30
N ILE A 33 2.94 21.65 -23.79
CA ILE A 33 4.06 20.71 -23.57
C ILE A 33 4.42 20.62 -22.08
N LEU A 34 4.52 21.76 -21.39
CA LEU A 34 4.82 21.79 -19.95
C LEU A 34 3.74 21.08 -19.13
N LEU A 35 2.47 21.31 -19.46
CA LEU A 35 1.35 20.63 -18.81
C LEU A 35 1.40 19.12 -19.05
N PHE A 36 1.70 18.69 -20.28
CA PHE A 36 1.86 17.28 -20.60
C PHE A 36 3.02 16.61 -19.82
N ILE A 37 4.16 17.30 -19.70
CA ILE A 37 5.30 16.82 -18.91
C ILE A 37 4.92 16.68 -17.42
N CYS A 38 4.18 17.65 -16.86
CA CYS A 38 3.69 17.59 -15.50
C CYS A 38 2.75 16.40 -15.27
N VAL A 39 1.83 16.15 -16.18
CA VAL A 39 0.89 15.02 -16.10
C VAL A 39 1.63 13.66 -16.20
N VAL A 40 2.51 13.52 -17.18
CA VAL A 40 3.29 12.29 -17.39
C VAL A 40 4.25 12.06 -16.23
N GLY A 41 4.95 13.09 -15.77
CA GLY A 41 5.85 13.04 -14.60
C GLY A 41 5.08 12.68 -13.31
N GLY A 42 3.95 13.33 -13.06
CA GLY A 42 3.07 13.02 -11.93
C GLY A 42 2.56 11.58 -11.97
N PHE A 43 2.15 11.10 -13.14
CA PHE A 43 1.72 9.72 -13.33
C PHE A 43 2.87 8.71 -13.12
N ALA A 44 4.06 9.00 -13.61
CA ALA A 44 5.24 8.16 -13.41
C ALA A 44 5.62 8.07 -11.92
N LEU A 45 5.63 9.20 -11.19
CA LEU A 45 5.87 9.26 -9.75
C LEU A 45 4.80 8.49 -8.97
N TYR A 46 3.53 8.62 -9.36
CA TYR A 46 2.42 7.88 -8.76
C TYR A 46 2.60 6.37 -8.94
N ARG A 47 2.92 5.91 -10.15
CA ARG A 47 3.20 4.48 -10.42
C ARG A 47 4.42 3.96 -9.67
N TRP A 48 5.49 4.76 -9.60
CA TRP A 48 6.69 4.41 -8.85
C TRP A 48 6.39 4.26 -7.34
N ARG A 49 5.62 5.20 -6.77
CA ARG A 49 5.19 5.15 -5.36
C ARG A 49 4.35 3.90 -5.05
N ILE A 50 3.41 3.54 -5.93
CA ILE A 50 2.62 2.30 -5.78
C ILE A 50 3.52 1.06 -5.87
N LYS A 51 4.46 1.02 -6.82
CA LYS A 51 5.39 -0.10 -6.98
C LYS A 51 6.29 -0.27 -5.75
N ARG A 52 6.76 0.83 -5.17
CA ARG A 52 7.54 0.82 -3.93
C ARG A 52 6.72 0.31 -2.75
N TYR A 53 5.52 0.85 -2.55
CA TYR A 53 4.59 0.39 -1.51
C TYR A 53 4.31 -1.12 -1.62
N ARG A 54 4.08 -1.61 -2.83
CA ARG A 54 3.82 -3.03 -3.07
C ARG A 54 5.00 -3.91 -2.67
N ARG A 55 6.23 -3.53 -2.99
CA ARG A 55 7.43 -4.29 -2.61
C ARG A 55 7.60 -4.34 -1.09
N GLU A 56 7.44 -3.21 -0.42
CA GLU A 56 7.51 -3.15 1.04
C GLU A 56 6.41 -3.99 1.70
N MET A 57 5.20 -3.96 1.17
CA MET A 57 4.09 -4.76 1.66
C MET A 57 4.32 -6.26 1.45
N GLN A 58 4.81 -6.66 0.29
CA GLN A 58 5.11 -8.07 0.01
C GLN A 58 6.22 -8.63 0.91
N SER A 59 7.27 -7.85 1.18
CA SER A 59 8.33 -8.26 2.10
C SER A 59 7.82 -8.42 3.53
N LEU A 60 6.93 -7.54 3.99
CA LEU A 60 6.27 -7.66 5.29
C LEU A 60 5.36 -8.89 5.37
N MET A 61 4.55 -9.12 4.34
CA MET A 61 3.67 -10.29 4.30
C MET A 61 4.46 -11.60 4.30
N ALA A 62 5.59 -11.66 3.59
CA ALA A 62 6.47 -12.83 3.61
C ALA A 62 7.03 -13.09 5.01
N LYS A 63 7.53 -12.05 5.70
CA LYS A 63 8.02 -12.17 7.08
C LYS A 63 6.90 -12.61 8.05
N ILE A 64 5.72 -12.02 7.94
CA ILE A 64 4.56 -12.40 8.77
C ILE A 64 4.18 -13.86 8.54
N LYS A 65 4.15 -14.32 7.30
CA LYS A 65 3.85 -15.72 6.96
C LYS A 65 4.88 -16.68 7.55
N GLU A 66 6.16 -16.32 7.53
CA GLU A 66 7.23 -17.10 8.14
C GLU A 66 7.04 -17.21 9.67
N ILE A 67 6.74 -16.08 10.35
CA ILE A 67 6.48 -16.06 11.78
C ILE A 67 5.24 -16.89 12.12
N GLN A 68 4.15 -16.77 11.35
CA GLN A 68 2.94 -17.57 11.54
C GLN A 68 3.19 -19.06 11.36
N ALA A 69 4.01 -19.45 10.38
CA ALA A 69 4.39 -20.86 10.20
C ALA A 69 5.20 -21.38 11.40
N SER A 70 6.09 -20.57 11.98
CA SER A 70 6.85 -20.94 13.17
C SER A 70 5.97 -21.10 14.42
N ILE A 71 4.91 -20.29 14.56
CA ILE A 71 3.93 -20.43 15.65
C ILE A 71 3.17 -21.76 15.51
N SER A 72 2.69 -22.11 14.30
CA SER A 72 1.94 -23.34 14.05
C SER A 72 2.76 -24.61 14.29
N THR A 73 4.11 -24.54 14.16
CA THR A 73 5.00 -25.68 14.40
C THR A 73 5.38 -25.83 15.88
N SER A 74 5.19 -24.78 16.70
CA SER A 74 5.53 -24.79 18.11
C SER A 74 4.49 -25.53 18.98
N ASP A 75 3.26 -25.66 18.52
CA ASP A 75 2.18 -26.39 19.22
C ASP A 75 2.36 -27.91 19.20
N GLU A 76 3.31 -28.46 18.41
CA GLU A 76 3.57 -29.92 18.33
C GLU A 76 4.83 -30.39 19.07
N LYS A 77 5.59 -29.48 19.71
CA LYS A 77 6.81 -29.86 20.44
C LYS A 77 6.84 -29.30 21.85
N ASP A 78 6.14 -29.95 22.75
CA ASP A 78 6.53 -29.98 24.16
C ASP A 78 7.86 -30.74 24.33
N THR A 79 8.76 -30.11 25.14
CA THR A 79 10.00 -30.68 25.70
C THR A 79 11.20 -30.89 24.78
N LYS A 80 12.18 -30.01 24.82
CA LYS A 80 13.51 -30.21 25.47
C LYS A 80 14.51 -29.11 25.13
N ASP A 81 14.96 -28.48 26.23
CA ASP A 81 16.38 -28.16 26.52
C ASP A 81 17.26 -27.66 25.35
N SER A 82 17.44 -26.35 25.28
CA SER A 82 18.65 -25.75 24.68
C SER A 82 18.93 -24.38 25.27
N GLN A 83 20.11 -24.25 25.75
CA GLN A 83 20.84 -23.20 26.42
C GLN A 83 20.76 -21.81 25.75
N PRO A 84 20.76 -20.69 26.51
CA PRO A 84 20.47 -19.34 26.02
C PRO A 84 21.71 -18.71 25.36
N THR A 85 21.60 -18.41 24.09
CA THR A 85 22.49 -17.45 23.43
C THR A 85 21.64 -16.49 22.60
N SER A 86 21.59 -15.23 23.03
CA SER A 86 20.95 -14.06 22.39
C SER A 86 19.56 -13.67 22.94
N ASP A 87 19.48 -13.24 24.18
CA ASP A 87 18.25 -12.76 24.86
C ASP A 87 17.49 -11.63 24.12
N GLU A 88 18.15 -10.83 23.30
CA GLU A 88 17.54 -9.67 22.67
C GLU A 88 16.83 -10.00 21.33
N SER A 89 17.37 -10.91 20.56
CA SER A 89 16.78 -11.37 19.29
C SER A 89 15.53 -12.22 19.53
N ASP A 90 15.55 -13.09 20.54
CA ASP A 90 14.43 -13.94 20.89
C ASP A 90 13.27 -13.13 21.50
N SER A 91 13.59 -12.12 22.31
CA SER A 91 12.57 -11.24 22.90
C SER A 91 11.87 -10.34 21.86
N ILE A 92 12.57 -9.93 20.82
CA ILE A 92 12.00 -9.17 19.68
C ILE A 92 11.06 -10.07 18.86
N SER A 93 11.49 -11.28 18.57
CA SER A 93 10.66 -12.27 17.88
C SER A 93 9.38 -12.63 18.63
N GLU A 94 9.49 -12.80 19.96
CA GLU A 94 8.35 -13.06 20.84
C GLU A 94 7.34 -11.89 20.88
N PHE A 95 7.84 -10.66 20.93
CA PHE A 95 6.99 -9.47 20.86
C PHE A 95 6.26 -9.36 19.51
N GLU A 96 6.92 -9.63 18.39
CA GLU A 96 6.29 -9.66 17.06
C GLU A 96 5.18 -10.72 16.99
N LYS A 97 5.43 -11.92 17.49
CA LYS A 97 4.46 -13.03 17.56
C LYS A 97 3.22 -12.63 18.35
N MET A 98 3.41 -12.08 19.54
CA MET A 98 2.32 -11.62 20.40
C MET A 98 1.48 -10.53 19.70
N VAL A 99 2.09 -9.59 19.00
CA VAL A 99 1.37 -8.57 18.23
C VAL A 99 0.56 -9.20 17.09
N ILE A 100 1.12 -10.18 16.35
CA ILE A 100 0.41 -10.88 15.27
C ILE A 100 -0.82 -11.61 15.82
N GLU A 101 -0.69 -12.27 16.94
CA GLU A 101 -1.78 -13.01 17.60
C GLU A 101 -2.90 -12.06 18.03
N VAL A 102 -2.56 -10.98 18.76
CA VAL A 102 -3.54 -9.96 19.21
C VAL A 102 -4.26 -9.33 18.02
N VAL A 103 -3.56 -9.04 16.92
CA VAL A 103 -4.17 -8.48 15.71
C VAL A 103 -5.11 -9.50 15.07
N ASN A 104 -4.68 -10.74 14.87
CA ASN A 104 -5.50 -11.78 14.23
C ASN A 104 -6.78 -12.08 15.02
N ASP A 105 -6.74 -12.10 16.36
CA ASP A 105 -7.89 -12.24 17.20
C ASP A 105 -8.85 -11.03 17.12
N GLY A 106 -8.29 -9.83 17.00
CA GLY A 106 -9.05 -8.58 16.92
C GLY A 106 -9.69 -8.29 15.57
N LEU A 107 -9.15 -8.83 14.47
CA LEU A 107 -9.62 -8.49 13.10
C LEU A 107 -11.12 -8.74 12.88
N PRO A 108 -11.69 -9.93 13.18
CA PRO A 108 -13.10 -10.20 12.97
C PRO A 108 -14.02 -9.36 13.89
N LYS A 109 -13.47 -8.89 15.02
CA LYS A 109 -14.18 -8.09 16.03
C LYS A 109 -14.10 -6.59 15.78
N GLY A 110 -13.31 -6.14 14.80
CA GLY A 110 -13.00 -4.73 14.58
C GLY A 110 -12.01 -4.12 15.60
N GLU A 111 -11.38 -4.94 16.42
CA GLU A 111 -10.53 -4.56 17.56
C GLU A 111 -9.04 -4.60 17.24
N TYR A 112 -8.64 -3.96 16.17
CA TYR A 112 -7.26 -3.95 15.65
C TYR A 112 -6.62 -2.55 15.58
N SER A 113 -7.21 -1.55 16.25
CA SER A 113 -6.59 -0.23 16.36
C SER A 113 -5.29 -0.30 17.17
N VAL A 114 -4.36 0.62 16.90
CA VAL A 114 -3.08 0.66 17.63
C VAL A 114 -3.29 0.84 19.13
N SER A 115 -4.29 1.63 19.54
CA SER A 115 -4.67 1.82 20.94
C SER A 115 -5.23 0.54 21.56
N HIS A 116 -6.04 -0.21 20.81
CA HIS A 116 -6.60 -1.47 21.28
C HIS A 116 -5.50 -2.54 21.48
N ILE A 117 -4.61 -2.69 20.49
CA ILE A 117 -3.47 -3.61 20.57
C ILE A 117 -2.57 -3.25 21.77
N ALA A 118 -2.25 -1.97 21.95
CA ALA A 118 -1.45 -1.50 23.08
C ALA A 118 -2.11 -1.85 24.43
N SER A 119 -3.42 -1.64 24.54
CA SER A 119 -4.20 -2.00 25.73
C SER A 119 -4.17 -3.51 26.01
N ARG A 120 -4.36 -4.34 24.99
CA ARG A 120 -4.27 -5.82 25.09
C ARG A 120 -2.87 -6.29 25.53
N MET A 121 -1.83 -5.53 25.20
CA MET A 121 -0.46 -5.80 25.61
C MET A 121 -0.07 -5.10 26.94
N ASN A 122 -1.03 -4.55 27.67
CA ASN A 122 -0.81 -3.80 28.90
C ASN A 122 0.17 -2.62 28.76
N MET A 123 0.11 -1.92 27.64
CA MET A 123 0.99 -0.79 27.33
C MET A 123 0.17 0.46 26.99
N GLY A 124 0.74 1.64 27.28
CA GLY A 124 0.26 2.89 26.72
C GLY A 124 0.56 2.96 25.22
N GLU A 125 -0.32 3.59 24.42
CA GLU A 125 -0.19 3.64 22.95
C GLU A 125 1.16 4.20 22.47
N GLN A 126 1.68 5.26 23.11
CA GLN A 126 2.98 5.82 22.76
C GLN A 126 4.13 4.87 23.05
N THR A 127 4.09 4.17 24.18
CA THR A 127 5.09 3.16 24.59
C THR A 127 5.08 2.01 23.59
N PHE A 128 3.89 1.53 23.25
CA PHE A 128 3.73 0.49 22.22
C PHE A 128 4.31 0.93 20.88
N ARG A 129 3.96 2.13 20.38
CA ARG A 129 4.46 2.64 19.10
C ARG A 129 5.99 2.69 19.07
N ARG A 130 6.62 3.23 20.12
CA ARG A 130 8.06 3.31 20.22
C ARG A 130 8.69 1.92 20.22
N ARG A 131 8.28 1.05 21.14
CA ARG A 131 8.79 -0.32 21.26
C ARG A 131 8.59 -1.12 19.97
N PHE A 132 7.44 -0.94 19.31
CA PHE A 132 7.13 -1.60 18.06
C PHE A 132 8.08 -1.19 16.93
N VAL A 133 8.36 0.12 16.81
CA VAL A 133 9.30 0.63 15.80
C VAL A 133 10.75 0.19 16.12
N GLU A 134 11.14 0.18 17.38
CA GLU A 134 12.45 -0.30 17.82
C GLU A 134 12.63 -1.80 17.48
N ALA A 135 11.62 -2.62 17.76
CA ALA A 135 11.67 -4.06 17.51
C ALA A 135 11.59 -4.43 16.02
N THR A 136 10.71 -3.78 15.27
CA THR A 136 10.39 -4.21 13.89
C THR A 136 10.97 -3.33 12.79
N GLY A 137 11.40 -2.11 13.13
CA GLY A 137 11.77 -1.07 12.16
C GLY A 137 10.60 -0.55 11.31
N LYS A 138 9.35 -0.86 11.67
CA LYS A 138 8.14 -0.57 10.89
C LYS A 138 7.11 0.21 11.70
N LEU A 139 6.24 0.92 11.01
CA LEU A 139 5.11 1.58 11.65
C LEU A 139 4.00 0.55 11.95
N PRO A 140 3.38 0.56 13.15
CA PRO A 140 2.32 -0.38 13.53
C PRO A 140 1.19 -0.49 12.51
N LYS A 141 0.73 0.64 11.96
CA LYS A 141 -0.35 0.66 10.96
C LYS A 141 0.00 -0.10 9.68
N ALA A 142 1.25 0.00 9.21
CA ALA A 142 1.71 -0.73 8.03
C ALA A 142 1.76 -2.24 8.30
N PHE A 143 2.19 -2.63 9.48
CA PHE A 143 2.27 -4.03 9.91
C PHE A 143 0.88 -4.65 10.07
N ILE A 144 -0.06 -3.97 10.73
CA ILE A 144 -1.47 -4.40 10.83
C ILE A 144 -2.07 -4.58 9.43
N SER A 145 -1.85 -3.62 8.52
CA SER A 145 -2.33 -3.74 7.14
C SER A 145 -1.73 -4.95 6.41
N ALA A 146 -0.47 -5.30 6.69
CA ALA A 146 0.15 -6.50 6.13
C ALA A 146 -0.49 -7.78 6.67
N ILE A 147 -0.81 -7.84 7.97
CA ILE A 147 -1.53 -8.98 8.57
C ILE A 147 -2.91 -9.13 7.93
N GLN A 148 -3.67 -8.02 7.81
CA GLN A 148 -4.98 -8.02 7.15
C GLN A 148 -4.92 -8.57 5.73
N MET A 149 -3.93 -8.13 4.94
CA MET A 149 -3.77 -8.56 3.55
C MET A 149 -3.29 -10.02 3.44
N ASN A 150 -2.42 -10.46 4.36
CA ASN A 150 -1.98 -11.86 4.41
C ASN A 150 -3.16 -12.79 4.73
N ARG A 151 -3.93 -12.47 5.80
CA ARG A 151 -5.15 -13.21 6.17
C ARG A 151 -6.14 -13.26 4.99
N ALA A 152 -6.36 -12.13 4.31
CA ALA A 152 -7.25 -12.08 3.15
C ALA A 152 -6.78 -13.00 2.01
N ALA A 153 -5.49 -13.03 1.70
CA ALA A 153 -4.93 -13.91 0.69
C ALA A 153 -5.14 -15.39 1.05
N THR A 154 -4.88 -15.77 2.31
CA THR A 154 -5.10 -17.13 2.82
C THR A 154 -6.59 -17.50 2.72
N LEU A 155 -7.51 -16.68 3.22
CA LEU A 155 -8.93 -16.95 3.16
C LEU A 155 -9.46 -17.09 1.72
N LEU A 156 -8.94 -16.28 0.78
CA LEU A 156 -9.33 -16.36 -0.63
C LEU A 156 -8.83 -17.65 -1.32
N GLN A 157 -7.73 -18.23 -0.82
CA GLN A 157 -7.16 -19.47 -1.34
C GLN A 157 -7.83 -20.71 -0.75
N ASP A 158 -8.02 -20.70 0.57
CA ASP A 158 -8.40 -21.89 1.33
C ASP A 158 -9.93 -22.03 1.47
N ASN A 159 -10.67 -20.91 1.52
CA ASN A 159 -12.11 -20.90 1.77
C ASN A 159 -12.89 -20.42 0.53
N LYS A 160 -13.10 -21.34 -0.41
CA LYS A 160 -13.80 -21.06 -1.68
C LYS A 160 -15.26 -20.68 -1.49
N ASP A 161 -15.90 -21.19 -0.46
CA ASP A 161 -17.32 -20.95 -0.16
C ASP A 161 -17.60 -19.57 0.43
N MET A 162 -16.58 -18.90 0.99
CA MET A 162 -16.73 -17.55 1.51
C MET A 162 -16.88 -16.53 0.38
N THR A 163 -17.86 -15.65 0.50
CA THR A 163 -17.97 -14.49 -0.40
C THR A 163 -16.84 -13.50 -0.17
N ILE A 164 -16.53 -12.66 -1.17
CA ILE A 164 -15.52 -11.60 -1.02
C ILE A 164 -15.89 -10.62 0.11
N ALA A 165 -17.19 -10.39 0.34
CA ALA A 165 -17.68 -9.54 1.42
C ALA A 165 -17.44 -10.16 2.82
N GLU A 166 -17.59 -11.47 2.96
CA GLU A 166 -17.28 -12.19 4.19
C GLU A 166 -15.78 -12.17 4.46
N VAL A 167 -14.95 -12.43 3.45
CA VAL A 167 -13.49 -12.30 3.58
C VAL A 167 -13.09 -10.87 4.01
N ALA A 168 -13.73 -9.84 3.47
CA ALA A 168 -13.47 -8.46 3.86
C ALA A 168 -13.76 -8.23 5.36
N ARG A 169 -14.90 -8.71 5.86
CA ARG A 169 -15.29 -8.60 7.28
C ARG A 169 -14.35 -9.36 8.19
N GLU A 170 -13.98 -10.58 7.83
CA GLU A 170 -13.01 -11.39 8.57
C GLU A 170 -11.62 -10.73 8.67
N CYS A 171 -11.30 -9.85 7.72
CA CYS A 171 -10.08 -9.06 7.72
C CYS A 171 -10.25 -7.66 8.35
N GLY A 172 -11.39 -7.39 9.00
CA GLY A 172 -11.65 -6.13 9.70
C GLY A 172 -12.03 -4.97 8.78
N PHE A 173 -12.57 -5.22 7.59
CA PHE A 173 -13.08 -4.17 6.70
C PHE A 173 -14.60 -4.09 6.78
N GLU A 174 -15.10 -2.93 7.15
CA GLU A 174 -16.54 -2.63 7.11
C GLU A 174 -17.02 -2.46 5.67
N GLU A 175 -16.21 -1.79 4.83
CA GLU A 175 -16.52 -1.45 3.46
C GLU A 175 -15.79 -2.34 2.45
N LEU A 176 -16.56 -3.09 1.64
CA LEU A 176 -16.02 -3.94 0.56
C LEU A 176 -15.17 -3.16 -0.45
N SER A 177 -15.55 -1.91 -0.71
CA SER A 177 -14.82 -1.00 -1.61
C SER A 177 -13.44 -0.65 -1.07
N ALA A 178 -13.31 -0.42 0.25
CA ALA A 178 -12.03 -0.14 0.92
C ALA A 178 -11.14 -1.38 0.93
N PHE A 179 -11.71 -2.56 1.22
CA PHE A 179 -11.03 -3.85 1.11
C PHE A 179 -10.46 -4.07 -0.29
N SER A 180 -11.30 -3.98 -1.33
CA SER A 180 -10.91 -4.25 -2.71
C SER A 180 -9.80 -3.31 -3.18
N ARG A 181 -9.85 -2.01 -2.81
CA ARG A 181 -8.78 -1.05 -3.12
C ARG A 181 -7.48 -1.39 -2.41
N SER A 182 -7.53 -1.76 -1.13
CA SER A 182 -6.35 -2.13 -0.33
C SER A 182 -5.72 -3.41 -0.85
N PHE A 183 -6.53 -4.42 -1.16
CA PHE A 183 -6.10 -5.69 -1.73
C PHE A 183 -5.44 -5.48 -3.10
N LYS A 184 -6.09 -4.76 -4.02
CA LYS A 184 -5.53 -4.45 -5.34
C LYS A 184 -4.23 -3.64 -5.25
N ARG A 185 -4.10 -2.75 -4.27
CA ARG A 185 -2.86 -2.01 -4.01
C ARG A 185 -1.72 -2.95 -3.61
N SER A 186 -1.99 -3.93 -2.75
CA SER A 186 -1.00 -4.86 -2.21
C SER A 186 -0.59 -5.95 -3.21
N PHE A 187 -1.57 -6.56 -3.88
CA PHE A 187 -1.34 -7.70 -4.78
C PHE A 187 -1.35 -7.36 -6.27
N GLY A 188 -1.84 -6.17 -6.66
CA GLY A 188 -1.88 -5.72 -8.05
C GLY A 188 -3.10 -6.15 -8.82
N ARG A 189 -3.94 -6.99 -8.25
CA ARG A 189 -5.18 -7.53 -8.80
C ARG A 189 -6.30 -7.49 -7.76
N SER A 190 -7.55 -7.53 -8.21
CA SER A 190 -8.71 -7.55 -7.32
C SER A 190 -8.79 -8.88 -6.54
N PRO A 191 -9.52 -8.92 -5.41
CA PRO A 191 -9.76 -10.15 -4.67
C PRO A 191 -10.34 -11.28 -5.52
N SER A 192 -11.30 -10.97 -6.41
CA SER A 192 -11.93 -11.94 -7.30
C SER A 192 -10.96 -12.48 -8.34
N GLU A 193 -10.15 -11.63 -8.97
CA GLU A 193 -9.09 -12.05 -9.90
C GLU A 193 -8.05 -12.93 -9.19
N TYR A 194 -7.70 -12.59 -7.95
CA TYR A 194 -6.74 -13.35 -7.16
C TYR A 194 -7.26 -14.77 -6.86
N ARG A 195 -8.52 -14.91 -6.46
CA ARG A 195 -9.18 -16.20 -6.24
C ARG A 195 -9.18 -17.09 -7.49
N ASN A 196 -9.62 -16.52 -8.62
CA ASN A 196 -9.73 -17.25 -9.89
C ASN A 196 -8.38 -17.73 -10.42
N ASP A 197 -7.29 -16.97 -10.19
CA ASP A 197 -5.96 -17.38 -10.64
C ASP A 197 -5.40 -18.54 -9.80
N THR A 198 -5.74 -18.63 -8.51
CA THR A 198 -5.35 -19.75 -7.65
C THR A 198 -6.06 -21.04 -8.03
N GLU A 199 -7.30 -20.96 -8.53
CA GLU A 199 -8.04 -22.12 -9.04
C GLU A 199 -7.39 -22.73 -10.28
N LYS A 200 -6.86 -21.89 -11.19
CA LYS A 200 -6.18 -22.34 -12.41
C LYS A 200 -4.84 -23.01 -12.17
N THR A 201 -4.21 -22.73 -11.03
CA THR A 201 -2.88 -23.26 -10.69
C THR A 201 -2.98 -24.59 -9.89
N SER A 202 -4.17 -24.92 -9.40
CA SER A 202 -4.42 -26.14 -8.58
C SER A 202 -5.04 -27.29 -9.39
N THR A 203 -5.22 -27.12 -10.71
CA THR A 203 -5.71 -28.13 -11.66
C THR A 203 -4.60 -28.62 -12.56
#